data_9814505a24cea6aef0ea9cdca16ba425
#
_entry.id   9814505a24cea6aef0ea9cdca16ba425
#
_cell.length_a   1.000
_cell.length_b   1.000
_cell.length_c   1.000
_cell.angle_alpha   90.00
_cell.angle_beta   90.00
_cell.angle_gamma   90.00
#
_symmetry.space_group_name_H-M   'P 1'
#
loop_
_entity.id
_entity.type
_entity.pdbx_description
1 polymer ?
#
loop_
_entity_poly.entity_id
_entity_poly.type
_entity_poly.pdbx_seq_one_letter_code
_entity_poly.pdbx_strand_id
1 'polypeptide(L)'
;GTLTRKGRLFNPSVSPDGTMLAAVEYPVTGGSAIVILNPATGKVLRRRQMPDSLQAVEPRFMGNALIFNAISEGGSAIYRINAGLDGEPECLLGPVKVSIRNLNPVNDKVYFSSDRDGTQELYSINTESRKVFQHTSLPYGGDEFCFIGQDVIFSMLTKDGRLLHKAPALEMSGKEVDFNDIHQYRVADKLTMQERAFAALKCI
;
A
#
# COMPACT_ATOMS: atom_id res chain seq x y z
N GLY A 1 -7.24 -16.23 22.93
CA GLY A 1 -8.28 -15.37 23.48
C GLY A 1 -8.55 -14.17 22.60
N THR A 2 -9.65 -13.47 22.82
CA THR A 2 -9.99 -12.24 22.08
C THR A 2 -9.35 -11.04 22.76
N LEU A 3 -8.54 -10.26 22.05
CA LEU A 3 -7.84 -9.09 22.58
C LEU A 3 -8.80 -7.89 22.80
N THR A 4 -9.72 -7.66 21.86
CA THR A 4 -10.70 -6.56 21.93
C THR A 4 -12.12 -7.11 21.81
N ARG A 5 -13.06 -6.60 22.60
CA ARG A 5 -14.45 -7.11 22.63
C ARG A 5 -15.46 -6.23 21.89
N LYS A 6 -15.14 -4.96 21.69
CA LYS A 6 -16.00 -3.99 21.00
C LYS A 6 -15.11 -3.13 20.13
N GLY A 7 -15.42 -3.01 18.86
CA GLY A 7 -14.67 -2.22 17.91
C GLY A 7 -14.58 -2.92 16.55
N ARG A 8 -14.56 -2.13 15.51
CA ARG A 8 -14.37 -2.60 14.11
C ARG A 8 -12.95 -2.28 13.71
N LEU A 9 -11.99 -3.07 14.22
CA LEU A 9 -10.56 -2.87 14.06
C LEU A 9 -10.02 -3.76 12.93
N PHE A 10 -9.20 -3.17 12.06
CA PHE A 10 -8.66 -3.81 10.86
C PHE A 10 -7.17 -3.50 10.72
N ASN A 11 -6.48 -4.34 9.97
CA ASN A 11 -5.08 -4.19 9.55
C ASN A 11 -4.11 -3.91 10.72
N PRO A 12 -4.04 -4.81 11.71
CA PRO A 12 -3.16 -4.61 12.86
C PRO A 12 -1.68 -4.62 12.47
N SER A 13 -0.89 -3.78 13.13
CA SER A 13 0.55 -3.71 13.00
C SER A 13 1.18 -3.53 14.38
N VAL A 14 2.16 -4.36 14.72
CA VAL A 14 2.88 -4.29 15.99
C VAL A 14 4.11 -3.40 15.82
N SER A 15 4.39 -2.56 16.83
CA SER A 15 5.64 -1.78 16.84
C SER A 15 6.88 -2.69 16.94
N PRO A 16 8.05 -2.27 16.42
CA PRO A 16 9.27 -3.09 16.44
C PRO A 16 9.68 -3.60 17.80
N ASP A 17 9.39 -2.85 18.87
CA ASP A 17 9.65 -3.21 20.25
C ASP A 17 8.54 -4.05 20.91
N GLY A 18 7.45 -4.31 20.20
CA GLY A 18 6.31 -5.09 20.68
C GLY A 18 5.43 -4.37 21.71
N THR A 19 5.67 -3.08 22.01
CA THR A 19 4.97 -2.36 23.09
C THR A 19 3.67 -1.71 22.66
N MET A 20 3.46 -1.51 21.34
CA MET A 20 2.28 -0.87 20.77
C MET A 20 1.69 -1.70 19.62
N LEU A 21 0.39 -1.60 19.47
CA LEU A 21 -0.37 -2.18 18.35
C LEU A 21 -1.15 -1.05 17.68
N ALA A 22 -0.86 -0.78 16.41
CA ALA A 22 -1.66 0.13 15.59
C ALA A 22 -2.73 -0.64 14.84
N ALA A 23 -3.90 -0.02 14.63
CA ALA A 23 -4.97 -0.55 13.79
C ALA A 23 -5.81 0.59 13.23
N VAL A 24 -6.60 0.32 12.19
CA VAL A 24 -7.66 1.23 11.75
C VAL A 24 -8.98 0.81 12.35
N GLU A 25 -9.71 1.77 12.90
CA GLU A 25 -11.09 1.62 13.33
C GLU A 25 -12.04 2.21 12.29
N TYR A 26 -13.07 1.44 11.92
CA TYR A 26 -14.20 1.94 11.12
C TYR A 26 -15.45 2.00 12.01
N PRO A 27 -15.74 3.15 12.65
CA PRO A 27 -16.88 3.29 13.55
C PRO A 27 -18.21 3.17 12.79
N VAL A 28 -19.27 2.75 13.49
CA VAL A 28 -20.61 2.62 12.90
C VAL A 28 -21.15 3.95 12.41
N THR A 29 -20.70 5.04 13.00
CA THR A 29 -21.04 6.42 12.62
C THR A 29 -20.40 6.90 11.32
N GLY A 30 -19.55 6.08 10.72
CA GLY A 30 -18.81 6.41 9.48
C GLY A 30 -17.40 6.95 9.73
N GLY A 31 -16.68 7.17 8.62
CA GLY A 31 -15.30 7.61 8.64
C GLY A 31 -14.31 6.53 9.05
N SER A 32 -13.08 6.92 9.37
CA SER A 32 -12.01 6.04 9.86
C SER A 32 -11.20 6.73 10.96
N ALA A 33 -10.59 5.94 11.83
CA ALA A 33 -9.65 6.44 12.83
C ALA A 33 -8.43 5.50 12.90
N ILE A 34 -7.26 6.06 13.14
CA ILE A 34 -6.09 5.27 13.55
C ILE A 34 -6.12 5.16 15.07
N VAL A 35 -5.92 3.95 15.58
CA VAL A 35 -5.88 3.66 17.01
C VAL A 35 -4.56 3.00 17.37
N ILE A 36 -4.03 3.38 18.53
CA ILE A 36 -2.90 2.71 19.19
C ILE A 36 -3.45 1.98 20.41
N LEU A 37 -3.17 0.70 20.51
CA LEU A 37 -3.60 -0.16 21.61
C LEU A 37 -2.40 -0.76 22.34
N ASN A 38 -2.63 -1.09 23.61
CA ASN A 38 -1.71 -1.95 24.35
C ASN A 38 -1.88 -3.40 23.87
N PRO A 39 -0.83 -4.07 23.36
CA PRO A 39 -0.94 -5.41 22.78
C PRO A 39 -1.24 -6.51 23.82
N ALA A 40 -0.95 -6.30 25.09
CA ALA A 40 -1.24 -7.27 26.13
C ALA A 40 -2.69 -7.21 26.64
N THR A 41 -3.30 -6.02 26.62
CA THR A 41 -4.64 -5.80 27.23
C THR A 41 -5.72 -5.43 26.23
N GLY A 42 -5.37 -5.05 25.00
CA GLY A 42 -6.30 -4.51 24.00
C GLY A 42 -6.87 -3.12 24.33
N LYS A 43 -6.37 -2.47 25.40
CA LYS A 43 -6.82 -1.13 25.77
C LYS A 43 -6.35 -0.12 24.74
N VAL A 44 -7.28 0.72 24.25
CA VAL A 44 -6.94 1.85 23.39
C VAL A 44 -6.16 2.89 24.20
N LEU A 45 -4.96 3.20 23.77
CA LEU A 45 -4.08 4.20 24.37
C LEU A 45 -4.23 5.56 23.72
N ARG A 46 -4.40 5.57 22.39
CA ARG A 46 -4.57 6.78 21.58
C ARG A 46 -5.52 6.51 20.43
N ARG A 47 -6.20 7.54 19.98
CA ARG A 47 -7.12 7.49 18.86
C ARG A 47 -7.09 8.81 18.10
N ARG A 48 -6.91 8.75 16.79
CA ARG A 48 -7.03 9.89 15.91
C ARG A 48 -8.09 9.64 14.86
N GLN A 49 -9.15 10.46 14.89
CA GLN A 49 -10.15 10.49 13.83
C GLN A 49 -9.54 11.09 12.56
N MET A 50 -9.73 10.44 11.42
CA MET A 50 -9.41 11.02 10.13
C MET A 50 -10.51 11.98 9.68
N PRO A 51 -10.18 13.00 8.86
CA PRO A 51 -11.19 13.79 8.16
C PRO A 51 -12.14 12.90 7.36
N ASP A 52 -13.40 13.31 7.20
CA ASP A 52 -14.41 12.53 6.46
C ASP A 52 -14.02 12.29 4.98
N SER A 53 -13.21 13.18 4.42
CA SER A 53 -12.65 13.06 3.06
C SER A 53 -11.51 12.05 2.93
N LEU A 54 -11.03 11.45 4.05
CA LEU A 54 -9.85 10.60 4.07
C LEU A 54 -10.10 9.30 4.85
N GLN A 55 -10.13 8.18 4.16
CA GLN A 55 -10.25 6.87 4.77
C GLN A 55 -8.86 6.23 4.94
N ALA A 56 -8.35 6.16 6.17
CA ALA A 56 -7.14 5.41 6.48
C ALA A 56 -7.40 3.90 6.31
N VAL A 57 -6.39 3.15 5.85
CA VAL A 57 -6.55 1.72 5.55
C VAL A 57 -5.55 0.84 6.28
N GLU A 58 -4.24 1.06 6.11
CA GLU A 58 -3.22 0.12 6.51
C GLU A 58 -2.07 0.84 7.24
N PRO A 59 -2.08 0.90 8.59
CA PRO A 59 -1.02 1.51 9.36
C PRO A 59 0.17 0.55 9.51
N ARG A 60 1.38 1.07 9.42
CA ARG A 60 2.65 0.34 9.65
C ARG A 60 3.60 1.21 10.46
N PHE A 61 4.25 0.61 11.44
CA PHE A 61 5.30 1.32 12.19
C PHE A 61 6.57 1.46 11.37
N MET A 62 7.19 2.64 11.45
CA MET A 62 8.48 2.99 10.88
C MET A 62 9.25 3.82 11.91
N GLY A 63 10.04 3.17 12.76
CA GLY A 63 10.66 3.83 13.92
C GLY A 63 9.62 4.46 14.83
N ASN A 64 9.73 5.76 15.07
CA ASN A 64 8.79 6.55 15.90
C ASN A 64 7.63 7.14 15.08
N ALA A 65 7.43 6.69 13.85
CA ALA A 65 6.33 7.13 13.00
C ALA A 65 5.40 5.97 12.65
N LEU A 66 4.19 6.31 12.21
CA LEU A 66 3.28 5.46 11.48
C LEU A 66 3.23 5.93 10.04
N ILE A 67 3.41 4.97 9.13
CA ILE A 67 3.09 5.12 7.72
C ILE A 67 1.75 4.47 7.49
N PHE A 68 0.87 5.09 6.73
CA PHE A 68 -0.41 4.48 6.37
C PHE A 68 -0.82 4.90 4.97
N ASN A 69 -1.48 4.00 4.25
CA ASN A 69 -2.18 4.40 3.05
C ASN A 69 -3.59 4.88 3.40
N ALA A 70 -4.09 5.78 2.59
CA ALA A 70 -5.44 6.28 2.72
C ALA A 70 -6.09 6.48 1.35
N ILE A 71 -7.41 6.41 1.34
CA ILE A 71 -8.24 6.59 0.16
C ILE A 71 -9.05 7.88 0.32
N SER A 72 -9.08 8.67 -0.73
CA SER A 72 -9.87 9.91 -0.84
C SER A 72 -10.57 9.95 -2.20
N GLU A 73 -11.36 10.98 -2.47
CA GLU A 73 -11.90 11.25 -3.79
C GLU A 73 -10.80 11.41 -4.86
N GLY A 74 -9.65 11.98 -4.47
CA GLY A 74 -8.46 12.10 -5.30
C GLY A 74 -7.77 10.77 -5.65
N GLY A 75 -8.05 9.68 -4.93
CA GLY A 75 -7.43 8.37 -5.08
C GLY A 75 -6.67 7.90 -3.85
N SER A 76 -5.71 7.00 -4.06
CA SER A 76 -4.86 6.43 -3.01
C SER A 76 -3.65 7.33 -2.72
N ALA A 77 -3.23 7.37 -1.47
CA ALA A 77 -2.06 8.14 -1.03
C ALA A 77 -1.33 7.45 0.12
N ILE A 78 -0.06 7.77 0.33
CA ILE A 78 0.73 7.34 1.49
C ILE A 78 0.95 8.56 2.38
N TYR A 79 0.69 8.38 3.68
CA TYR A 79 0.89 9.40 4.70
C TYR A 79 1.86 8.94 5.78
N ARG A 80 2.49 9.91 6.44
CA ARG A 80 3.30 9.74 7.64
C ARG A 80 2.71 10.57 8.78
N ILE A 81 2.67 10.00 9.99
CA ILE A 81 2.36 10.70 11.23
C ILE A 81 3.25 10.14 12.34
N ASN A 82 3.52 10.91 13.41
CA ASN A 82 4.24 10.34 14.54
C ASN A 82 3.41 9.23 15.24
N ALA A 83 4.07 8.27 15.88
CA ALA A 83 3.38 7.15 16.55
C ALA A 83 2.55 7.59 17.77
N GLY A 84 2.73 8.83 18.23
CA GLY A 84 1.86 9.48 19.22
C GLY A 84 0.51 9.91 18.67
N LEU A 85 0.33 9.90 17.35
CA LEU A 85 -0.83 10.41 16.61
C LEU A 85 -1.04 11.92 16.77
N ASP A 86 0.02 12.65 17.16
CA ASP A 86 -0.01 14.11 17.30
C ASP A 86 0.42 14.79 15.99
N GLY A 87 -0.03 16.03 15.81
CA GLY A 87 0.25 16.81 14.59
C GLY A 87 -0.61 16.39 13.40
N GLU A 88 -0.40 17.02 12.25
CA GLU A 88 -1.10 16.67 11.02
C GLU A 88 -0.34 15.59 10.22
N PRO A 89 -1.06 14.65 9.59
CA PRO A 89 -0.46 13.67 8.70
C PRO A 89 0.21 14.36 7.50
N GLU A 90 1.46 13.98 7.24
CA GLU A 90 2.22 14.45 6.10
C GLU A 90 1.98 13.52 4.91
N CYS A 91 1.57 14.05 3.76
CA CYS A 91 1.45 13.27 2.53
C CYS A 91 2.83 12.99 1.94
N LEU A 92 3.17 11.71 1.81
CA LEU A 92 4.42 11.26 1.19
C LEU A 92 4.27 11.05 -0.32
N LEU A 93 3.14 10.50 -0.74
CA LEU A 93 2.84 10.15 -2.13
C LEU A 93 1.34 10.28 -2.39
N GLY A 94 0.97 10.80 -3.54
CA GLY A 94 -0.41 10.88 -4.01
C GLY A 94 -1.11 12.21 -3.65
N PRO A 95 -2.46 12.27 -3.74
CA PRO A 95 -3.34 11.16 -4.14
C PRO A 95 -3.24 10.81 -5.63
N VAL A 96 -3.33 9.54 -5.95
CA VAL A 96 -3.23 9.00 -7.32
C VAL A 96 -4.36 8.01 -7.61
N LYS A 97 -4.81 7.93 -8.87
CA LYS A 97 -5.95 7.08 -9.30
C LYS A 97 -5.55 5.62 -9.56
N VAL A 98 -4.56 5.12 -8.83
CA VAL A 98 -4.12 3.71 -8.85
C VAL A 98 -4.13 3.15 -7.45
N SER A 99 -4.12 1.83 -7.30
CA SER A 99 -4.06 1.20 -5.98
C SER A 99 -2.68 1.40 -5.35
N ILE A 100 -2.67 1.64 -4.04
CA ILE A 100 -1.47 1.58 -3.19
C ILE A 100 -1.85 0.70 -2.00
N ARG A 101 -1.13 -0.39 -1.79
CA ARG A 101 -1.39 -1.35 -0.72
C ARG A 101 -0.15 -2.13 -0.31
N ASN A 102 -0.27 -2.96 0.73
CA ASN A 102 0.81 -3.80 1.25
C ASN A 102 2.05 -2.99 1.62
N LEU A 103 1.86 -1.99 2.51
CA LEU A 103 2.95 -1.14 2.95
C LEU A 103 3.97 -1.94 3.78
N ASN A 104 5.24 -1.84 3.41
CA ASN A 104 6.38 -2.44 4.11
C ASN A 104 7.47 -1.38 4.33
N PRO A 105 7.49 -0.70 5.47
CA PRO A 105 8.56 0.21 5.83
C PRO A 105 9.86 -0.56 6.10
N VAL A 106 10.94 -0.18 5.41
CA VAL A 106 12.29 -0.75 5.57
C VAL A 106 13.30 0.39 5.52
N ASN A 107 13.98 0.67 6.61
CA ASN A 107 14.91 1.78 6.78
C ASN A 107 14.24 3.13 6.46
N ASP A 108 14.74 3.86 5.44
CA ASP A 108 14.25 5.15 4.95
C ASP A 108 13.23 5.04 3.80
N LYS A 109 12.83 3.81 3.45
CA LYS A 109 11.92 3.54 2.34
C LYS A 109 10.63 2.89 2.81
N VAL A 110 9.56 3.19 2.11
CA VAL A 110 8.30 2.45 2.21
C VAL A 110 8.08 1.70 0.90
N TYR A 111 8.15 0.37 0.97
CA TYR A 111 7.79 -0.49 -0.16
C TYR A 111 6.28 -0.69 -0.18
N PHE A 112 5.71 -0.80 -1.37
CA PHE A 112 4.27 -0.99 -1.55
C PHE A 112 3.95 -1.66 -2.90
N SER A 113 2.78 -2.29 -2.98
CA SER A 113 2.23 -2.79 -4.24
C SER A 113 1.38 -1.72 -4.92
N SER A 114 1.47 -1.63 -6.24
CA SER A 114 0.58 -0.78 -7.04
C SER A 114 0.35 -1.36 -8.44
N ASP A 115 -0.84 -1.11 -8.98
CA ASP A 115 -1.24 -1.46 -10.34
C ASP A 115 -0.98 -0.32 -11.36
N ARG A 116 -0.07 0.60 -11.04
CA ARG A 116 0.26 1.78 -11.84
C ARG A 116 0.51 1.45 -13.32
N ASP A 117 1.20 0.36 -13.61
CA ASP A 117 1.53 -0.08 -14.97
C ASP A 117 0.60 -1.19 -15.50
N GLY A 118 -0.60 -1.35 -14.90
CA GLY A 118 -1.63 -2.28 -15.33
C GLY A 118 -1.57 -3.66 -14.67
N THR A 119 -0.49 -3.98 -13.97
CA THR A 119 -0.31 -5.17 -13.14
C THR A 119 0.21 -4.77 -11.78
N GLN A 120 -0.05 -5.61 -10.75
CA GLN A 120 0.49 -5.35 -9.42
C GLN A 120 2.00 -5.55 -9.43
N GLU A 121 2.74 -4.50 -9.10
CA GLU A 121 4.19 -4.48 -9.07
C GLU A 121 4.70 -3.90 -7.75
N LEU A 122 5.95 -4.21 -7.41
CA LEU A 122 6.61 -3.66 -6.24
C LEU A 122 7.22 -2.30 -6.55
N TYR A 123 6.86 -1.32 -5.76
CA TYR A 123 7.43 0.03 -5.76
C TYR A 123 8.03 0.35 -4.39
N SER A 124 8.83 1.39 -4.32
CA SER A 124 9.19 2.04 -3.06
C SER A 124 9.21 3.54 -3.20
N ILE A 125 8.93 4.24 -2.12
CA ILE A 125 9.21 5.67 -1.96
C ILE A 125 10.25 5.87 -0.87
N ASN A 126 11.26 6.70 -1.15
CA ASN A 126 12.15 7.20 -0.12
C ASN A 126 11.44 8.33 0.65
N THR A 127 11.36 8.23 1.97
CA THR A 127 10.55 9.14 2.79
C THR A 127 11.09 10.56 2.90
N GLU A 128 12.37 10.76 2.61
CA GLU A 128 13.02 12.08 2.66
C GLU A 128 13.07 12.75 1.27
N SER A 129 13.63 12.04 0.28
CA SER A 129 13.77 12.59 -1.08
C SER A 129 12.47 12.56 -1.90
N ARG A 130 11.46 11.80 -1.46
CA ARG A 130 10.17 11.59 -2.17
C ARG A 130 10.31 10.89 -3.52
N LYS A 131 11.50 10.39 -3.86
CA LYS A 131 11.73 9.65 -5.08
C LYS A 131 11.06 8.28 -5.01
N VAL A 132 10.38 7.91 -6.10
CA VAL A 132 9.72 6.62 -6.23
C VAL A 132 10.49 5.74 -7.20
N PHE A 133 10.60 4.46 -6.84
CA PHE A 133 11.30 3.45 -7.62
C PHE A 133 10.39 2.25 -7.87
N GLN A 134 10.38 1.77 -9.11
CA GLN A 134 9.77 0.50 -9.49
C GLN A 134 10.81 -0.61 -9.40
N HIS A 135 10.48 -1.70 -8.70
CA HIS A 135 11.41 -2.82 -8.44
C HIS A 135 11.11 -4.07 -9.25
N THR A 136 9.85 -4.24 -9.69
CA THR A 136 9.45 -5.41 -10.49
C THR A 136 8.72 -5.00 -11.75
N SER A 137 8.77 -5.87 -12.76
CA SER A 137 7.97 -5.81 -13.99
C SER A 137 7.69 -7.25 -14.43
N LEU A 138 6.73 -7.87 -13.76
CA LEU A 138 6.42 -9.29 -13.89
C LEU A 138 5.37 -9.52 -14.99
N PRO A 139 5.41 -10.64 -15.72
CA PRO A 139 4.47 -10.89 -16.83
C PRO A 139 3.00 -10.84 -16.43
N TYR A 140 2.67 -11.25 -15.21
CA TYR A 140 1.31 -11.29 -14.67
C TYR A 140 1.18 -10.51 -13.35
N GLY A 141 2.19 -9.68 -13.02
CA GLY A 141 2.30 -8.97 -11.76
C GLY A 141 2.61 -9.87 -10.57
N GLY A 142 2.95 -9.23 -9.44
CA GLY A 142 3.16 -9.88 -8.15
C GLY A 142 2.49 -9.07 -7.05
N ASP A 143 2.11 -9.73 -5.96
CA ASP A 143 1.41 -9.11 -4.84
C ASP A 143 1.88 -9.66 -3.49
N GLU A 144 1.41 -9.04 -2.41
CA GLU A 144 1.69 -9.48 -1.05
C GLU A 144 3.19 -9.56 -0.74
N PHE A 145 3.98 -8.62 -1.26
CA PHE A 145 5.41 -8.56 -1.04
C PHE A 145 5.72 -8.42 0.45
N CYS A 146 6.61 -9.28 0.97
CA CYS A 146 7.14 -9.19 2.32
C CYS A 146 8.65 -9.39 2.32
N PHE A 147 9.33 -8.73 3.26
CA PHE A 147 10.79 -8.76 3.39
C PHE A 147 11.18 -9.66 4.55
N ILE A 148 12.06 -10.62 4.29
CA ILE A 148 12.60 -11.55 5.31
C ILE A 148 14.13 -11.57 5.18
N GLY A 149 14.81 -10.87 6.09
CA GLY A 149 16.27 -10.70 6.02
C GLY A 149 16.67 -9.97 4.73
N GLN A 150 17.41 -10.66 3.85
CA GLN A 150 17.84 -10.13 2.55
C GLN A 150 16.98 -10.59 1.37
N ASP A 151 15.87 -11.24 1.65
CA ASP A 151 14.98 -11.79 0.62
C ASP A 151 13.63 -11.07 0.60
N VAL A 152 13.01 -11.05 -0.58
CA VAL A 152 11.62 -10.66 -0.79
C VAL A 152 10.83 -11.90 -1.18
N ILE A 153 9.72 -12.15 -0.48
CA ILE A 153 8.77 -13.19 -0.81
C ILE A 153 7.49 -12.52 -1.31
N PHE A 154 6.92 -13.03 -2.38
CA PHE A 154 5.70 -12.49 -2.99
C PHE A 154 4.88 -13.58 -3.67
N SER A 155 3.59 -13.33 -3.87
CA SER A 155 2.72 -14.21 -4.66
C SER A 155 2.69 -13.74 -6.11
N MET A 156 2.75 -14.68 -7.06
CA MET A 156 2.65 -14.41 -8.49
C MET A 156 1.73 -15.43 -9.17
N LEU A 157 0.91 -14.96 -10.11
CA LEU A 157 0.10 -15.85 -10.95
C LEU A 157 0.99 -16.49 -12.01
N THR A 158 0.89 -17.83 -12.14
CA THR A 158 1.58 -18.64 -13.12
C THR A 158 0.58 -19.53 -13.85
N LYS A 159 1.04 -20.28 -14.86
CA LYS A 159 0.20 -21.29 -15.53
C LYS A 159 -0.30 -22.40 -14.59
N ASP A 160 0.40 -22.63 -13.48
CA ASP A 160 0.08 -23.65 -12.47
C ASP A 160 -0.73 -23.07 -11.28
N GLY A 161 -1.18 -21.83 -11.40
CA GLY A 161 -1.92 -21.10 -10.37
C GLY A 161 -1.08 -20.01 -9.69
N ARG A 162 -1.56 -19.54 -8.53
CA ARG A 162 -0.84 -18.55 -7.73
C ARG A 162 0.17 -19.24 -6.84
N LEU A 163 1.45 -18.94 -7.04
CA LEU A 163 2.58 -19.54 -6.34
C LEU A 163 3.36 -18.48 -5.56
N LEU A 164 4.02 -18.90 -4.47
CA LEU A 164 4.97 -18.06 -3.75
C LEU A 164 6.34 -18.10 -4.43
N HIS A 165 6.90 -16.93 -4.65
CA HIS A 165 8.22 -16.72 -5.21
C HIS A 165 9.13 -16.05 -4.17
N LYS A 166 10.42 -16.29 -4.31
CA LYS A 166 11.46 -15.71 -3.48
C LYS A 166 12.56 -15.14 -4.37
N ALA A 167 12.99 -13.92 -4.09
CA ALA A 167 14.11 -13.28 -4.78
C ALA A 167 14.99 -12.51 -3.77
N PRO A 168 16.31 -12.39 -4.01
CA PRO A 168 17.17 -11.52 -3.22
C PRO A 168 16.75 -10.05 -3.36
N ALA A 169 16.58 -9.34 -2.24
CA ALA A 169 16.19 -7.92 -2.25
C ALA A 169 17.23 -7.03 -2.95
N LEU A 170 18.52 -7.40 -2.89
CA LEU A 170 19.60 -6.69 -3.56
C LEU A 170 19.52 -6.75 -5.10
N GLU A 171 18.92 -7.80 -5.65
CA GLU A 171 18.71 -7.95 -7.11
C GLU A 171 17.55 -7.11 -7.62
N MET A 172 16.71 -6.58 -6.73
CA MET A 172 15.60 -5.69 -7.05
C MET A 172 16.09 -4.23 -7.09
N SER A 173 17.03 -3.91 -8.01
CA SER A 173 17.46 -2.53 -8.25
C SER A 173 16.29 -1.74 -8.83
N GLY A 174 15.78 -0.76 -8.06
CA GLY A 174 14.65 0.05 -8.52
C GLY A 174 15.02 1.02 -9.63
N LYS A 175 14.15 1.13 -10.63
CA LYS A 175 14.18 2.20 -11.63
C LYS A 175 13.39 3.39 -11.08
N GLU A 176 13.99 4.59 -11.01
CA GLU A 176 13.25 5.81 -10.64
C GLU A 176 12.15 6.09 -11.66
N VAL A 177 10.94 6.38 -11.15
CA VAL A 177 9.75 6.65 -11.96
C VAL A 177 9.01 7.89 -11.44
N ASP A 178 8.40 8.64 -12.34
CA ASP A 178 7.38 9.62 -11.95
C ASP A 178 6.08 8.86 -11.69
N PHE A 179 5.71 8.75 -10.42
CA PHE A 179 4.53 7.97 -10.03
C PHE A 179 3.20 8.63 -10.44
N ASN A 180 3.21 9.92 -10.79
CA ASN A 180 2.03 10.62 -11.30
C ASN A 180 1.83 10.41 -12.81
N ASP A 181 2.86 9.97 -13.52
CA ASP A 181 2.76 9.57 -14.93
C ASP A 181 2.13 8.17 -15.02
N ILE A 182 0.79 8.14 -14.93
CA ILE A 182 0.00 6.91 -14.98
C ILE A 182 -0.27 6.57 -16.43
N HIS A 183 0.38 5.53 -16.94
CA HIS A 183 0.06 4.99 -18.25
C HIS A 183 -1.31 4.28 -18.21
N GLN A 184 -2.17 4.61 -19.17
CA GLN A 184 -3.41 3.87 -19.37
C GLN A 184 -3.12 2.38 -19.57
N TYR A 185 -3.99 1.53 -19.05
CA TYR A 185 -3.81 0.08 -19.08
C TYR A 185 -3.49 -0.42 -20.48
N ARG A 186 -2.35 -1.08 -20.67
CA ARG A 186 -1.93 -1.69 -21.94
C ARG A 186 -2.98 -2.64 -22.53
N VAL A 187 -3.85 -3.21 -21.69
CA VAL A 187 -4.97 -4.07 -22.10
C VAL A 187 -6.07 -3.23 -22.76
N ALA A 188 -6.40 -2.05 -22.20
CA ALA A 188 -7.38 -1.15 -22.81
C ALA A 188 -6.90 -0.64 -24.17
N ASP A 189 -5.61 -0.30 -24.30
CA ASP A 189 -5.02 0.10 -25.59
C ASP A 189 -5.09 -1.02 -26.63
N LYS A 190 -4.80 -2.27 -26.24
CA LYS A 190 -4.92 -3.45 -27.13
C LYS A 190 -6.36 -3.72 -27.53
N LEU A 191 -7.32 -3.63 -26.60
CA LEU A 191 -8.74 -3.79 -26.89
C LEU A 191 -9.24 -2.69 -27.85
N THR A 192 -8.86 -1.44 -27.62
CA THR A 192 -9.22 -0.31 -28.50
C THR A 192 -8.62 -0.49 -29.90
N MET A 193 -7.40 -1.01 -30.03
CA MET A 193 -6.79 -1.35 -31.32
C MET A 193 -7.55 -2.50 -32.03
N GLN A 194 -7.98 -3.53 -31.29
CA GLN A 194 -8.78 -4.63 -31.85
C GLN A 194 -10.17 -4.15 -32.30
N GLU A 195 -10.84 -3.31 -31.52
CA GLU A 195 -12.13 -2.72 -31.90
C GLU A 195 -12.01 -1.85 -33.15
N ARG A 196 -10.94 -1.07 -33.31
CA ARG A 196 -10.66 -0.30 -34.53
C ARG A 196 -10.40 -1.21 -35.73
N ALA A 197 -9.68 -2.31 -35.55
CA ALA A 197 -9.46 -3.31 -36.61
C ALA A 197 -10.76 -4.00 -37.02
N PHE A 198 -11.65 -4.36 -36.08
CA PHE A 198 -12.96 -4.92 -36.35
C PHE A 198 -13.93 -3.91 -37.02
N ALA A 199 -13.87 -2.63 -36.63
CA ALA A 199 -14.67 -1.58 -37.29
C ALA A 199 -14.23 -1.37 -38.74
N ALA A 200 -12.92 -1.42 -39.02
CA ALA A 200 -12.38 -1.32 -40.37
C ALA A 200 -12.78 -2.50 -41.28
N LEU A 201 -12.94 -3.71 -40.72
CA LEU A 201 -13.37 -4.91 -41.45
C LEU A 201 -14.89 -4.93 -41.78
N LYS A 202 -15.69 -4.14 -41.07
CA LYS A 202 -17.15 -4.01 -41.36
C LYS A 202 -17.47 -2.99 -42.45
N CYS A 203 -16.49 -2.27 -42.95
CA CYS A 203 -16.65 -1.27 -44.05
C CYS A 203 -16.20 -1.81 -45.42
N ILE A 204 -15.99 -3.13 -45.58
CA ILE A 204 -15.80 -3.85 -46.83
C ILE A 204 -17.01 -4.77 -47.06
#